data_7aa777f164baca2edd4bb55fc14d3bef
#
_entry.id   7aa777f164baca2edd4bb55fc14d3bef
#
_cell.length_a   1.000
_cell.length_b   1.000
_cell.length_c   1.000
_cell.angle_alpha   90.00
_cell.angle_beta   90.00
_cell.angle_gamma   90.00
#
_symmetry.space_group_name_H-M   'P 1'
#
loop_
_entity.id
_entity.type
_entity.pdbx_description
1 polymer ?
#
loop_
_entity_poly.entity_id
_entity_poly.type
_entity_poly.pdbx_seq_one_letter_code
_entity_poly.pdbx_strand_id
1 'polypeptide(L)'
;NEQYKTELAAILQATDYASAEARVIKIKYKQKDNRYTNFFRNFKFFYGKISELSDSQLNSIAKSITDNCEVIEIKSWQVEQAITMFNSLNSDGLPLYDSDIISAKLYAEAEKRGKEKEFADLWKQLNNCINELESTRIADINSILMQYMYYIRTVNKETISETGAINVTTPGLRRYFTEINKMPITDPIGMCSDMVKLAKVWKKVSEYTQMKVLLKFNENTKLFLASYFFRFDEDNITEELVEPILECLLRLFSLLELVDVGYSSKYFKTFLFGV
;
A
#
# COMPACT_ATOMS: atom_id res chain seq x y z
N ASN A 1 -4.61 -7.50 13.90
CA ASN A 1 -3.28 -7.20 14.37
C ASN A 1 -3.28 -7.23 15.90
N GLU A 2 -2.45 -8.08 16.52
CA GLU A 2 -2.39 -8.31 17.99
C GLU A 2 -2.10 -7.00 18.74
N GLN A 3 -1.25 -6.16 18.17
CA GLN A 3 -0.89 -4.84 18.71
C GLN A 3 -2.11 -3.94 18.89
N TYR A 4 -3.02 -3.92 17.90
CA TYR A 4 -4.24 -3.10 18.00
C TYR A 4 -5.27 -3.67 18.98
N LYS A 5 -5.32 -4.99 19.16
CA LYS A 5 -6.17 -5.62 20.18
C LYS A 5 -5.74 -5.20 21.58
N THR A 6 -4.43 -5.21 21.85
CA THR A 6 -3.86 -4.80 23.14
C THR A 6 -4.15 -3.32 23.42
N GLU A 7 -4.00 -2.48 22.40
CA GLU A 7 -4.28 -1.04 22.53
C GLU A 7 -5.77 -0.76 22.75
N LEU A 8 -6.64 -1.42 21.98
CA LEU A 8 -8.09 -1.30 22.16
C LEU A 8 -8.51 -1.75 23.54
N ALA A 9 -7.99 -2.90 24.02
CA ALA A 9 -8.25 -3.37 25.36
C ALA A 9 -7.78 -2.39 26.44
N ALA A 10 -6.60 -1.77 26.26
CA ALA A 10 -6.09 -0.76 27.18
C ALA A 10 -6.98 0.49 27.24
N ILE A 11 -7.55 0.93 26.09
CA ILE A 11 -8.50 2.04 26.02
C ILE A 11 -9.82 1.67 26.72
N LEU A 12 -10.38 0.50 26.42
CA LEU A 12 -11.68 0.06 26.97
C LEU A 12 -11.64 -0.20 28.48
N GLN A 13 -10.48 -0.58 29.02
CA GLN A 13 -10.27 -0.84 30.46
C GLN A 13 -9.80 0.39 31.24
N ALA A 14 -9.57 1.50 30.58
CA ALA A 14 -9.13 2.73 31.24
C ALA A 14 -10.31 3.37 32.01
N THR A 15 -10.03 3.83 33.21
CA THR A 15 -11.01 4.53 34.05
C THR A 15 -11.10 6.02 33.74
N ASP A 16 -10.07 6.57 33.11
CA ASP A 16 -9.95 7.96 32.73
C ASP A 16 -9.01 8.13 31.53
N TYR A 17 -8.96 9.37 31.00
CA TYR A 17 -8.12 9.69 29.85
C TYR A 17 -6.63 9.48 30.14
N ALA A 18 -6.16 9.90 31.30
CA ALA A 18 -4.73 9.81 31.65
C ALA A 18 -4.27 8.35 31.73
N SER A 19 -5.08 7.47 32.32
CA SER A 19 -4.79 6.04 32.40
C SER A 19 -4.83 5.37 31.02
N ALA A 20 -5.71 5.79 30.10
CA ALA A 20 -5.72 5.35 28.71
C ALA A 20 -4.44 5.81 27.99
N GLU A 21 -4.08 7.08 28.09
CA GLU A 21 -2.88 7.65 27.44
C GLU A 21 -1.58 7.00 27.93
N ALA A 22 -1.49 6.67 29.22
CA ALA A 22 -0.32 6.02 29.79
C ALA A 22 -0.10 4.59 29.27
N ARG A 23 -1.16 3.89 28.90
CA ARG A 23 -1.12 2.49 28.41
C ARG A 23 -0.93 2.37 26.91
N VAL A 24 -1.12 3.45 26.15
CA VAL A 24 -1.03 3.43 24.69
C VAL A 24 0.42 3.42 24.24
N ILE A 25 0.72 2.53 23.30
CA ILE A 25 2.05 2.43 22.70
C ILE A 25 2.26 3.63 21.77
N LYS A 26 3.27 4.44 22.06
CA LYS A 26 3.68 5.57 21.22
C LYS A 26 4.43 5.02 20.01
N ILE A 27 3.82 5.09 18.84
CA ILE A 27 4.48 4.73 17.59
C ILE A 27 5.36 5.89 17.16
N LYS A 28 6.67 5.64 17.01
CA LYS A 28 7.61 6.62 16.46
C LYS A 28 7.41 6.67 14.94
N TYR A 29 6.59 7.59 14.47
CA TYR A 29 6.61 7.97 13.05
C TYR A 29 7.71 9.01 12.82
N LYS A 30 8.39 8.93 11.66
CA LYS A 30 9.42 9.92 11.25
C LYS A 30 8.83 11.31 10.96
N GLN A 31 7.52 11.43 10.79
CA GLN A 31 6.83 12.72 10.60
C GLN A 31 6.26 13.22 11.93
N LYS A 32 6.32 14.56 12.08
CA LYS A 32 5.81 15.29 13.24
C LYS A 32 4.43 14.79 13.65
N ASP A 33 4.17 14.61 14.90
CA ASP A 33 2.86 14.51 15.57
C ASP A 33 2.05 13.21 15.50
N ASN A 34 2.48 12.17 14.76
CA ASN A 34 1.79 10.88 14.80
C ASN A 34 2.34 9.94 15.88
N ARG A 35 2.26 10.36 17.14
CA ARG A 35 2.73 9.57 18.30
C ARG A 35 1.75 8.49 18.73
N TYR A 36 0.53 8.50 18.16
CA TYR A 36 -0.57 7.64 18.57
C TYR A 36 -1.16 6.92 17.39
N THR A 37 -1.70 5.73 17.63
CA THR A 37 -2.47 4.99 16.62
C THR A 37 -3.77 5.71 16.27
N ASN A 38 -4.41 5.30 15.18
CA ASN A 38 -5.72 5.79 14.80
C ASN A 38 -6.77 5.50 15.88
N PHE A 39 -6.68 4.37 16.58
CA PHE A 39 -7.59 4.05 17.69
C PHE A 39 -7.51 5.08 18.79
N PHE A 40 -6.31 5.39 19.26
CA PHE A 40 -6.16 6.35 20.33
C PHE A 40 -6.48 7.79 19.88
N ARG A 41 -6.15 8.17 18.64
CA ARG A 41 -6.54 9.48 18.09
C ARG A 41 -8.05 9.65 18.03
N ASN A 42 -8.76 8.62 17.60
CA ASN A 42 -10.21 8.61 17.61
C ASN A 42 -10.78 8.66 19.02
N PHE A 43 -10.23 7.87 19.94
CA PHE A 43 -10.60 7.91 21.35
C PHE A 43 -10.41 9.33 21.93
N LYS A 44 -9.27 9.94 21.70
CA LYS A 44 -8.96 11.33 22.14
C LYS A 44 -9.97 12.32 21.58
N PHE A 45 -10.29 12.22 20.29
CA PHE A 45 -11.26 13.09 19.63
C PHE A 45 -12.66 12.95 20.26
N PHE A 46 -13.14 11.73 20.39
CA PHE A 46 -14.46 11.49 20.98
C PHE A 46 -14.51 11.81 22.46
N TYR A 47 -13.46 11.51 23.22
CA TYR A 47 -13.38 11.86 24.62
C TYR A 47 -13.47 13.40 24.82
N GLY A 48 -12.72 14.17 24.02
CA GLY A 48 -12.78 15.62 24.05
C GLY A 48 -14.18 16.15 23.73
N LYS A 49 -14.85 15.57 22.73
CA LYS A 49 -16.22 15.97 22.39
C LYS A 49 -17.26 15.61 23.46
N ILE A 50 -17.11 14.45 24.06
CA ILE A 50 -18.04 13.93 25.09
C ILE A 50 -17.84 14.67 26.41
N SER A 51 -16.60 15.03 26.78
CA SER A 51 -16.30 15.73 28.02
C SER A 51 -16.85 17.18 28.08
N GLU A 52 -17.23 17.75 26.92
CA GLU A 52 -17.87 19.06 26.82
C GLU A 52 -19.40 19.00 27.05
N LEU A 53 -19.98 17.80 27.13
CA LEU A 53 -21.42 17.58 27.22
C LEU A 53 -21.90 17.47 28.67
N SER A 54 -23.11 17.95 28.91
CA SER A 54 -23.81 17.75 30.21
C SER A 54 -24.30 16.29 30.34
N ASP A 55 -24.52 15.85 31.57
CA ASP A 55 -25.06 14.50 31.85
C ASP A 55 -26.42 14.24 31.12
N SER A 56 -27.26 15.24 30.96
CA SER A 56 -28.51 15.08 30.22
C SER A 56 -28.27 14.84 28.72
N GLN A 57 -27.30 15.53 28.14
CA GLN A 57 -26.92 15.36 26.75
C GLN A 57 -26.24 13.99 26.53
N LEU A 58 -25.37 13.57 27.45
CA LEU A 58 -24.74 12.24 27.43
C LEU A 58 -25.77 11.12 27.47
N ASN A 59 -26.74 11.22 28.39
CA ASN A 59 -27.83 10.26 28.49
C ASN A 59 -28.70 10.23 27.23
N SER A 60 -28.99 11.38 26.63
CA SER A 60 -29.72 11.46 25.37
C SER A 60 -29.00 10.81 24.20
N ILE A 61 -27.66 11.03 24.08
CA ILE A 61 -26.85 10.41 23.04
C ILE A 61 -26.75 8.90 23.28
N ALA A 62 -26.48 8.48 24.51
CA ALA A 62 -26.41 7.06 24.84
C ALA A 62 -27.72 6.34 24.49
N LYS A 63 -28.86 6.94 24.85
CA LYS A 63 -30.18 6.42 24.51
C LYS A 63 -30.47 6.40 23.02
N SER A 64 -30.03 7.44 22.27
CA SER A 64 -30.15 7.44 20.81
C SER A 64 -29.34 6.32 20.16
N ILE A 65 -28.15 6.04 20.66
CA ILE A 65 -27.29 4.96 20.13
C ILE A 65 -27.93 3.58 20.44
N THR A 66 -28.43 3.37 21.67
CA THR A 66 -28.98 2.05 22.07
C THR A 66 -30.34 1.78 21.48
N ASP A 67 -31.18 2.80 21.35
CA ASP A 67 -32.59 2.63 20.99
C ASP A 67 -32.88 2.90 19.50
N ASN A 68 -32.07 3.74 18.84
CA ASN A 68 -32.34 4.20 17.47
C ASN A 68 -31.28 3.80 16.45
N CYS A 69 -30.12 3.26 16.87
CA CYS A 69 -29.12 2.76 15.94
C CYS A 69 -29.35 1.28 15.64
N GLU A 70 -29.48 0.97 14.36
CA GLU A 70 -29.58 -0.40 13.88
C GLU A 70 -28.27 -0.82 13.23
N VAL A 71 -27.85 -2.06 13.47
CA VAL A 71 -26.66 -2.67 12.84
C VAL A 71 -27.13 -3.81 11.96
N ILE A 72 -26.72 -3.76 10.69
CA ILE A 72 -26.96 -4.84 9.72
C ILE A 72 -25.72 -5.71 9.67
N GLU A 73 -25.84 -6.98 10.08
CA GLU A 73 -24.79 -7.99 9.89
C GLU A 73 -25.06 -8.72 8.57
N ILE A 74 -24.10 -8.64 7.63
CA ILE A 74 -24.18 -9.33 6.36
C ILE A 74 -23.09 -10.40 6.32
N LYS A 75 -23.51 -11.67 6.18
CA LYS A 75 -22.60 -12.82 6.06
C LYS A 75 -22.60 -13.30 4.61
N SER A 76 -21.43 -13.49 4.06
CA SER A 76 -21.25 -14.09 2.74
C SER A 76 -20.29 -15.27 2.84
N TRP A 77 -20.63 -16.35 2.13
CA TRP A 77 -19.83 -17.58 2.08
C TRP A 77 -18.83 -17.58 0.93
N GLN A 78 -18.92 -16.60 0.02
CA GLN A 78 -18.05 -16.47 -1.15
C GLN A 78 -17.42 -15.07 -1.17
N VAL A 79 -16.11 -15.03 -1.39
CA VAL A 79 -15.33 -13.79 -1.38
C VAL A 79 -15.82 -12.83 -2.49
N GLU A 80 -16.10 -13.33 -3.69
CA GLU A 80 -16.62 -12.51 -4.80
C GLU A 80 -17.97 -11.86 -4.47
N GLN A 81 -18.86 -12.61 -3.82
CA GLN A 81 -20.16 -12.07 -3.38
C GLN A 81 -19.97 -11.03 -2.29
N ALA A 82 -19.08 -11.27 -1.32
CA ALA A 82 -18.75 -10.30 -0.27
C ALA A 82 -18.21 -9.00 -0.86
N ILE A 83 -17.28 -9.06 -1.82
CA ILE A 83 -16.72 -7.90 -2.51
C ILE A 83 -17.81 -7.15 -3.29
N THR A 84 -18.67 -7.87 -4.01
CA THR A 84 -19.77 -7.27 -4.81
C THR A 84 -20.78 -6.56 -3.91
N MET A 85 -21.20 -7.21 -2.83
CA MET A 85 -22.10 -6.61 -1.83
C MET A 85 -21.47 -5.38 -1.17
N PHE A 86 -20.23 -5.49 -0.76
CA PHE A 86 -19.51 -4.38 -0.13
C PHE A 86 -19.39 -3.18 -1.08
N ASN A 87 -19.07 -3.41 -2.36
CA ASN A 87 -19.02 -2.36 -3.37
C ASN A 87 -20.39 -1.71 -3.60
N SER A 88 -21.48 -2.51 -3.64
CA SER A 88 -22.83 -2.00 -3.79
C SER A 88 -23.27 -1.14 -2.59
N LEU A 89 -22.96 -1.58 -1.37
CA LEU A 89 -23.30 -0.85 -0.15
C LEU A 89 -22.47 0.43 0.01
N ASN A 90 -21.26 0.46 -0.51
CA ASN A 90 -20.36 1.61 -0.45
C ASN A 90 -20.40 2.46 -1.74
N SER A 91 -21.41 2.31 -2.59
CA SER A 91 -21.53 3.13 -3.81
C SER A 91 -21.55 4.64 -3.54
N ASP A 92 -22.05 5.03 -2.38
CA ASP A 92 -22.10 6.43 -1.88
C ASP A 92 -21.03 6.73 -0.80
N GLY A 93 -20.15 5.76 -0.47
CA GLY A 93 -19.11 5.85 0.56
C GLY A 93 -17.67 5.77 0.00
N LEU A 94 -16.72 5.36 0.87
CA LEU A 94 -15.33 5.12 0.45
C LEU A 94 -15.25 3.82 -0.35
N PRO A 95 -14.89 3.86 -1.64
CA PRO A 95 -14.73 2.65 -2.42
C PRO A 95 -13.59 1.79 -1.89
N LEU A 96 -13.67 0.47 -2.12
CA LEU A 96 -12.53 -0.43 -1.89
C LEU A 96 -11.36 -0.02 -2.77
N TYR A 97 -10.17 0.02 -2.18
CA TYR A 97 -8.94 0.16 -2.95
C TYR A 97 -8.69 -1.09 -3.81
N ASP A 98 -8.01 -0.93 -4.92
CA ASP A 98 -7.62 -2.06 -5.78
C ASP A 98 -6.82 -3.11 -5.00
N SER A 99 -5.96 -2.68 -4.07
CA SER A 99 -5.22 -3.55 -3.16
C SER A 99 -6.11 -4.44 -2.30
N ASP A 100 -7.24 -3.93 -1.82
CA ASP A 100 -8.16 -4.72 -0.98
C ASP A 100 -8.82 -5.84 -1.79
N ILE A 101 -9.22 -5.53 -3.04
CA ILE A 101 -9.84 -6.49 -3.94
C ILE A 101 -8.83 -7.56 -4.38
N ILE A 102 -7.60 -7.14 -4.71
CA ILE A 102 -6.54 -8.05 -5.14
C ILE A 102 -6.15 -8.96 -3.96
N SER A 103 -5.96 -8.42 -2.75
CA SER A 103 -5.62 -9.22 -1.58
C SER A 103 -6.69 -10.25 -1.22
N ALA A 104 -7.97 -9.86 -1.32
CA ALA A 104 -9.08 -10.79 -1.07
C ALA A 104 -9.08 -11.95 -2.09
N LYS A 105 -8.79 -11.69 -3.36
CA LYS A 105 -8.68 -12.74 -4.39
C LYS A 105 -7.47 -13.64 -4.17
N LEU A 106 -6.32 -13.07 -3.81
CA LEU A 106 -5.12 -13.83 -3.45
C LEU A 106 -5.38 -14.73 -2.24
N TYR A 107 -6.06 -14.21 -1.22
CA TYR A 107 -6.45 -15.00 -0.04
C TYR A 107 -7.35 -16.17 -0.42
N ALA A 108 -8.40 -15.92 -1.22
CA ALA A 108 -9.32 -16.96 -1.67
C ALA A 108 -8.61 -18.06 -2.48
N GLU A 109 -7.61 -17.69 -3.29
CA GLU A 109 -6.82 -18.66 -4.04
C GLU A 109 -5.84 -19.43 -3.15
N ALA A 110 -5.26 -18.78 -2.14
CA ALA A 110 -4.44 -19.43 -1.12
C ALA A 110 -5.25 -20.43 -0.28
N GLU A 111 -6.48 -20.07 0.10
CA GLU A 111 -7.41 -20.92 0.84
C GLU A 111 -7.74 -22.22 0.07
N LYS A 112 -8.02 -22.13 -1.24
CA LYS A 112 -8.24 -23.31 -2.10
C LYS A 112 -7.07 -24.29 -2.09
N ARG A 113 -5.88 -23.82 -1.77
CA ARG A 113 -4.64 -24.60 -1.71
C ARG A 113 -4.20 -24.96 -0.29
N GLY A 114 -4.99 -24.59 0.74
CA GLY A 114 -4.65 -24.78 2.16
C GLY A 114 -3.44 -23.96 2.60
N LYS A 115 -3.18 -22.80 1.95
CA LYS A 115 -2.04 -21.92 2.21
C LYS A 115 -2.46 -20.53 2.72
N GLU A 116 -3.67 -20.40 3.24
CA GLU A 116 -4.22 -19.13 3.73
C GLU A 116 -3.37 -18.51 4.84
N LYS A 117 -2.78 -19.35 5.69
CA LYS A 117 -1.93 -18.92 6.80
C LYS A 117 -0.60 -18.36 6.30
N GLU A 118 0.05 -19.08 5.38
CA GLU A 118 1.29 -18.67 4.74
C GLU A 118 1.10 -17.34 4.00
N PHE A 119 0.02 -17.20 3.24
CA PHE A 119 -0.33 -15.95 2.58
C PHE A 119 -0.57 -14.81 3.57
N ALA A 120 -1.34 -15.04 4.65
CA ALA A 120 -1.62 -14.02 5.65
C ALA A 120 -0.34 -13.49 6.33
N ASP A 121 0.62 -14.38 6.60
CA ASP A 121 1.91 -14.01 7.19
C ASP A 121 2.75 -13.19 6.21
N LEU A 122 2.82 -13.57 4.93
CA LEU A 122 3.51 -12.81 3.88
C LEU A 122 2.85 -11.44 3.64
N TRP A 123 1.51 -11.39 3.59
CA TRP A 123 0.79 -10.12 3.42
C TRP A 123 1.00 -9.18 4.60
N LYS A 124 1.06 -9.72 5.82
CA LYS A 124 1.42 -8.96 7.01
C LYS A 124 2.86 -8.43 6.94
N GLN A 125 3.80 -9.26 6.49
CA GLN A 125 5.20 -8.86 6.27
C GLN A 125 5.29 -7.74 5.24
N LEU A 126 4.57 -7.86 4.11
CA LEU A 126 4.50 -6.82 3.08
C LEU A 126 4.01 -5.48 3.67
N ASN A 127 2.89 -5.50 4.40
CA ASN A 127 2.37 -4.29 5.04
C ASN A 127 3.35 -3.69 6.05
N ASN A 128 4.06 -4.51 6.82
CA ASN A 128 5.08 -4.01 7.74
C ASN A 128 6.24 -3.31 6.99
N CYS A 129 6.73 -3.92 5.92
CA CYS A 129 7.77 -3.32 5.08
C CYS A 129 7.29 -1.98 4.47
N ILE A 130 6.07 -1.94 3.96
CA ILE A 130 5.49 -0.73 3.36
C ILE A 130 5.29 0.37 4.40
N ASN A 131 4.82 0.05 5.60
CA ASN A 131 4.65 1.02 6.68
C ASN A 131 5.98 1.70 7.07
N GLU A 132 7.10 1.01 6.93
CA GLU A 132 8.42 1.59 7.11
C GLU A 132 8.78 2.54 5.96
N LEU A 133 8.22 2.34 4.76
CA LEU A 133 8.45 3.16 3.55
C LEU A 133 7.53 4.37 3.43
N GLU A 134 6.32 4.34 3.96
CA GLU A 134 5.34 5.44 3.89
C GLU A 134 5.95 6.78 4.30
N SER A 135 6.83 6.78 5.30
CA SER A 135 7.51 8.00 5.76
C SER A 135 8.43 8.61 4.70
N THR A 136 8.81 7.87 3.68
CA THR A 136 9.70 8.28 2.58
C THR A 136 8.94 8.67 1.31
N ARG A 137 7.62 8.46 1.24
CA ARG A 137 6.77 8.66 0.06
C ARG A 137 7.19 7.84 -1.17
N ILE A 138 7.95 6.78 -1.00
CA ILE A 138 8.47 5.99 -2.10
C ILE A 138 7.47 4.95 -2.57
N ALA A 139 6.82 4.26 -1.65
CA ALA A 139 5.85 3.24 -2.00
C ALA A 139 4.72 3.12 -0.95
N ASP A 140 3.54 2.84 -1.43
CA ASP A 140 2.39 2.28 -0.74
C ASP A 140 2.03 0.94 -1.39
N ILE A 141 1.03 0.25 -0.88
CA ILE A 141 0.61 -1.06 -1.39
C ILE A 141 0.18 -0.99 -2.87
N ASN A 142 -0.52 0.06 -3.30
CA ASN A 142 -0.94 0.23 -4.69
C ASN A 142 0.27 0.53 -5.60
N SER A 143 1.24 1.31 -5.09
CA SER A 143 2.49 1.60 -5.80
C SER A 143 3.31 0.33 -6.01
N ILE A 144 3.43 -0.55 -5.01
CA ILE A 144 4.11 -1.85 -5.13
C ILE A 144 3.39 -2.74 -6.14
N LEU A 145 2.06 -2.82 -6.09
CA LEU A 145 1.27 -3.58 -7.07
C LEU A 145 1.44 -3.02 -8.50
N MET A 146 1.50 -1.70 -8.64
CA MET A 146 1.75 -1.04 -9.93
C MET A 146 3.13 -1.39 -10.49
N GLN A 147 4.16 -1.33 -9.68
CA GLN A 147 5.53 -1.67 -10.06
C GLN A 147 5.64 -3.14 -10.44
N TYR A 148 5.02 -4.02 -9.67
CA TYR A 148 4.96 -5.45 -9.97
C TYR A 148 4.23 -5.74 -11.28
N MET A 149 3.12 -5.05 -11.55
CA MET A 149 2.40 -5.13 -12.83
C MET A 149 3.30 -4.71 -14.00
N TYR A 150 4.04 -3.61 -13.88
CA TYR A 150 4.96 -3.17 -14.93
C TYR A 150 6.07 -4.19 -15.18
N TYR A 151 6.66 -4.73 -14.13
CA TYR A 151 7.67 -5.77 -14.22
C TYR A 151 7.16 -6.99 -15.00
N ILE A 152 6.00 -7.54 -14.61
CA ILE A 152 5.41 -8.72 -15.28
C ILE A 152 5.08 -8.42 -16.74
N ARG A 153 4.49 -7.26 -17.03
CA ARG A 153 4.17 -6.87 -18.43
C ARG A 153 5.43 -6.79 -19.29
N THR A 154 6.53 -6.35 -18.73
CA THR A 154 7.82 -6.29 -19.43
C THR A 154 8.38 -7.70 -19.67
N VAL A 155 8.43 -8.52 -18.64
CA VAL A 155 8.92 -9.92 -18.74
C VAL A 155 8.11 -10.72 -19.77
N ASN A 156 6.79 -10.56 -19.77
CA ASN A 156 5.89 -11.24 -20.68
C ASN A 156 5.80 -10.57 -22.06
N LYS A 157 6.52 -9.47 -22.30
CA LYS A 157 6.45 -8.68 -23.55
C LYS A 157 5.04 -8.20 -23.90
N GLU A 158 4.17 -8.04 -22.91
CA GLU A 158 2.77 -7.60 -23.10
C GLU A 158 2.64 -6.16 -23.61
N THR A 159 3.71 -5.39 -23.54
CA THR A 159 3.78 -4.00 -23.98
C THR A 159 4.23 -3.84 -25.42
N ILE A 160 4.64 -4.92 -26.07
CA ILE A 160 5.12 -4.91 -27.47
C ILE A 160 4.02 -5.48 -28.36
N SER A 161 3.57 -4.67 -29.33
CA SER A 161 2.62 -5.13 -30.35
C SER A 161 3.29 -6.04 -31.38
N GLU A 162 2.51 -6.77 -32.18
CA GLU A 162 3.01 -7.58 -33.30
C GLU A 162 3.84 -6.78 -34.29
N THR A 163 3.59 -5.48 -34.40
CA THR A 163 4.34 -4.55 -35.26
C THR A 163 5.59 -3.97 -34.59
N GLY A 164 5.91 -4.39 -33.35
CA GLY A 164 7.03 -3.86 -32.58
C GLY A 164 6.75 -2.51 -31.91
N ALA A 165 5.56 -1.93 -32.08
CA ALA A 165 5.20 -0.69 -31.42
C ALA A 165 4.96 -0.90 -29.92
N ILE A 166 5.46 0.02 -29.09
CA ILE A 166 5.35 -0.07 -27.62
C ILE A 166 4.02 0.57 -27.17
N ASN A 167 3.20 -0.22 -26.50
CA ASN A 167 1.97 0.26 -25.87
C ASN A 167 2.24 0.68 -24.42
N VAL A 168 2.30 1.98 -24.19
CA VAL A 168 2.53 2.57 -22.85
C VAL A 168 1.25 2.76 -22.02
N THR A 169 0.10 2.36 -22.56
CA THR A 169 -1.18 2.45 -21.83
C THR A 169 -1.14 1.57 -20.59
N THR A 170 -1.40 2.19 -19.43
CA THR A 170 -1.42 1.49 -18.16
C THR A 170 -2.86 1.04 -17.87
N PRO A 171 -3.14 -0.26 -17.81
CA PRO A 171 -4.44 -0.74 -17.35
C PRO A 171 -4.60 -0.42 -15.85
N GLY A 172 -5.86 -0.31 -15.38
CA GLY A 172 -6.13 -0.26 -13.95
C GLY A 172 -5.66 -1.55 -13.25
N LEU A 173 -5.13 -1.45 -12.05
CA LEU A 173 -4.56 -2.58 -11.30
C LEU A 173 -5.54 -3.74 -11.17
N ARG A 174 -6.76 -3.45 -10.71
CA ARG A 174 -7.81 -4.46 -10.58
C ARG A 174 -8.07 -5.17 -11.90
N ARG A 175 -8.31 -4.40 -12.97
CA ARG A 175 -8.59 -4.95 -14.29
C ARG A 175 -7.44 -5.83 -14.79
N TYR A 176 -6.20 -5.39 -14.59
CA TYR A 176 -5.04 -6.17 -15.03
C TYR A 176 -5.01 -7.55 -14.37
N PHE A 177 -5.00 -7.60 -13.05
CA PHE A 177 -4.85 -8.86 -12.31
C PHE A 177 -6.12 -9.75 -12.33
N THR A 178 -7.30 -9.19 -12.57
CA THR A 178 -8.54 -9.98 -12.54
C THR A 178 -9.15 -10.32 -13.90
N GLU A 179 -8.75 -9.61 -14.96
CA GLU A 179 -9.33 -9.78 -16.30
C GLU A 179 -8.27 -10.05 -17.37
N ILE A 180 -7.18 -9.26 -17.40
CA ILE A 180 -6.17 -9.30 -18.46
C ILE A 180 -5.15 -10.41 -18.21
N ASN A 181 -4.45 -10.38 -17.08
CA ASN A 181 -3.47 -11.38 -16.70
C ASN A 181 -3.76 -11.90 -15.28
N LYS A 182 -4.45 -13.04 -15.21
CA LYS A 182 -4.84 -13.68 -13.95
C LYS A 182 -3.75 -14.59 -13.37
N MET A 183 -2.71 -14.88 -14.14
CA MET A 183 -1.66 -15.84 -13.73
C MET A 183 -1.02 -15.49 -12.38
N PRO A 184 -0.66 -14.22 -12.08
CA PRO A 184 -0.09 -13.89 -10.77
C PRO A 184 -1.01 -14.22 -9.60
N ILE A 185 -2.33 -14.06 -9.75
CA ILE A 185 -3.29 -14.40 -8.69
C ILE A 185 -3.37 -15.92 -8.47
N THR A 186 -3.14 -16.70 -9.50
CA THR A 186 -3.13 -18.18 -9.34
C THR A 186 -1.94 -18.68 -8.52
N ASP A 187 -0.89 -17.89 -8.34
CA ASP A 187 0.20 -18.19 -7.38
C ASP A 187 0.28 -17.09 -6.28
N PRO A 188 -0.64 -17.12 -5.31
CA PRO A 188 -0.74 -16.08 -4.30
C PRO A 188 0.51 -15.96 -3.42
N ILE A 189 1.19 -17.07 -3.17
CA ILE A 189 2.41 -17.09 -2.35
C ILE A 189 3.58 -16.50 -3.15
N GLY A 190 3.78 -16.92 -4.40
CA GLY A 190 4.81 -16.36 -5.27
C GLY A 190 4.62 -14.86 -5.48
N MET A 191 3.41 -14.43 -5.86
CA MET A 191 3.12 -13.01 -6.05
C MET A 191 3.37 -12.19 -4.77
N CYS A 192 2.92 -12.67 -3.61
CA CYS A 192 3.11 -11.95 -2.35
C CYS A 192 4.59 -11.91 -1.94
N SER A 193 5.33 -13.00 -2.14
CA SER A 193 6.77 -13.08 -1.88
C SER A 193 7.55 -12.09 -2.74
N ASP A 194 7.21 -11.99 -4.03
CA ASP A 194 7.81 -11.02 -4.95
C ASP A 194 7.55 -9.57 -4.50
N MET A 195 6.32 -9.27 -4.09
CA MET A 195 6.00 -7.94 -3.56
C MET A 195 6.74 -7.62 -2.26
N VAL A 196 6.94 -8.61 -1.37
CA VAL A 196 7.76 -8.46 -0.15
C VAL A 196 9.21 -8.19 -0.54
N LYS A 197 9.76 -8.94 -1.51
CA LYS A 197 11.12 -8.71 -2.04
C LYS A 197 11.25 -7.27 -2.55
N LEU A 198 10.30 -6.80 -3.36
CA LEU A 198 10.30 -5.44 -3.89
C LEU A 198 10.23 -4.37 -2.79
N ALA A 199 9.39 -4.57 -1.77
CA ALA A 199 9.31 -3.66 -0.63
C ALA A 199 10.62 -3.58 0.17
N LYS A 200 11.31 -4.71 0.33
CA LYS A 200 12.63 -4.76 0.98
C LYS A 200 13.71 -4.06 0.16
N VAL A 201 13.69 -4.22 -1.17
CA VAL A 201 14.55 -3.45 -2.07
C VAL A 201 14.38 -1.95 -1.82
N TRP A 202 13.14 -1.48 -1.79
CA TRP A 202 12.85 -0.08 -1.52
C TRP A 202 13.32 0.39 -0.16
N LYS A 203 13.29 -0.45 0.86
CA LYS A 203 13.83 -0.12 2.18
C LYS A 203 15.30 0.28 2.09
N LYS A 204 16.11 -0.45 1.31
CA LYS A 204 17.52 -0.12 1.09
C LYS A 204 17.70 1.13 0.21
N VAL A 205 17.02 1.19 -0.94
CA VAL A 205 17.17 2.28 -1.91
C VAL A 205 16.61 3.61 -1.40
N SER A 206 15.59 3.58 -0.55
CA SER A 206 14.95 4.80 -0.03
C SER A 206 15.83 5.64 0.90
N GLU A 207 16.89 5.07 1.44
CA GLU A 207 17.80 5.76 2.35
C GLU A 207 18.68 6.78 1.62
N TYR A 208 18.93 6.58 0.34
CA TYR A 208 19.78 7.45 -0.47
C TYR A 208 19.13 8.81 -0.75
N THR A 209 19.91 9.87 -0.54
CA THR A 209 19.45 11.25 -0.80
C THR A 209 19.14 11.46 -2.28
N GLN A 210 19.92 10.86 -3.18
CA GLN A 210 19.72 10.88 -4.62
C GLN A 210 18.33 10.37 -5.01
N MET A 211 17.84 9.32 -4.36
CA MET A 211 16.48 8.80 -4.61
C MET A 211 15.40 9.82 -4.29
N LYS A 212 15.55 10.55 -3.19
CA LYS A 212 14.58 11.59 -2.78
C LYS A 212 14.54 12.75 -3.76
N VAL A 213 15.66 13.07 -4.38
CA VAL A 213 15.76 14.12 -5.42
C VAL A 213 15.16 13.62 -6.74
N LEU A 214 15.49 12.40 -7.17
CA LEU A 214 14.97 11.79 -8.39
C LEU A 214 13.45 11.77 -8.45
N LEU A 215 12.78 11.49 -7.35
CA LEU A 215 11.32 11.49 -7.27
C LEU A 215 10.69 12.87 -7.50
N LYS A 216 11.45 13.95 -7.33
CA LYS A 216 10.97 15.30 -7.65
C LYS A 216 11.02 15.59 -9.14
N PHE A 217 11.94 14.97 -9.87
CA PHE A 217 12.02 15.10 -11.32
C PHE A 217 10.93 14.29 -12.02
N ASN A 218 10.88 12.98 -11.74
CA ASN A 218 9.91 12.11 -12.40
C ASN A 218 9.53 10.89 -11.53
N GLU A 219 8.26 10.78 -11.20
CA GLU A 219 7.70 9.66 -10.42
C GLU A 219 7.85 8.30 -11.13
N ASN A 220 7.96 8.25 -12.45
CA ASN A 220 8.12 6.98 -13.19
C ASN A 220 9.53 6.39 -13.05
N THR A 221 10.50 7.10 -12.48
CA THR A 221 11.80 6.51 -12.12
C THR A 221 11.65 5.31 -11.20
N LYS A 222 10.59 5.29 -10.37
CA LYS A 222 10.27 4.13 -9.52
C LYS A 222 10.06 2.86 -10.35
N LEU A 223 9.42 2.96 -11.51
CA LEU A 223 9.13 1.79 -12.36
C LEU A 223 10.41 1.19 -12.91
N PHE A 224 11.33 2.03 -13.38
CA PHE A 224 12.65 1.58 -13.84
C PHE A 224 13.46 0.96 -12.72
N LEU A 225 13.60 1.67 -11.60
CA LEU A 225 14.39 1.19 -10.47
C LEU A 225 13.83 -0.09 -9.85
N ALA A 226 12.50 -0.20 -9.77
CA ALA A 226 11.84 -1.43 -9.33
C ALA A 226 12.22 -2.61 -10.22
N SER A 227 12.10 -2.47 -11.55
CA SER A 227 12.46 -3.52 -12.51
C SER A 227 13.96 -3.82 -12.50
N TYR A 228 14.79 -2.80 -12.37
CA TYR A 228 16.24 -2.97 -12.33
C TYR A 228 16.70 -3.72 -11.08
N PHE A 229 16.26 -3.29 -9.89
CA PHE A 229 16.72 -3.88 -8.63
C PHE A 229 16.01 -5.19 -8.27
N PHE A 230 14.81 -5.44 -8.78
CA PHE A 230 14.05 -6.65 -8.48
C PHE A 230 14.76 -7.94 -8.87
N ARG A 231 15.61 -7.90 -9.89
CA ARG A 231 16.44 -9.04 -10.35
C ARG A 231 17.56 -9.44 -9.38
N PHE A 232 17.90 -8.58 -8.43
CA PHE A 232 18.91 -8.87 -7.42
C PHE A 232 18.26 -9.36 -6.13
N ASP A 233 18.97 -10.21 -5.39
CA ASP A 233 18.58 -10.54 -4.04
C ASP A 233 18.90 -9.39 -3.09
N GLU A 234 18.15 -9.30 -1.99
CA GLU A 234 18.26 -8.20 -1.03
C GLU A 234 19.71 -7.95 -0.57
N ASP A 235 20.46 -9.03 -0.32
CA ASP A 235 21.85 -8.97 0.17
C ASP A 235 22.84 -8.44 -0.88
N ASN A 236 22.48 -8.54 -2.17
CA ASN A 236 23.29 -8.07 -3.29
C ASN A 236 23.02 -6.59 -3.64
N ILE A 237 22.09 -5.94 -2.97
CA ILE A 237 21.81 -4.51 -3.14
C ILE A 237 22.75 -3.73 -2.22
N THR A 238 23.93 -3.47 -2.75
CA THR A 238 25.00 -2.74 -2.05
C THR A 238 25.10 -1.29 -2.54
N GLU A 239 25.86 -0.48 -1.82
CA GLU A 239 26.13 0.92 -2.19
C GLU A 239 26.76 1.03 -3.57
N GLU A 240 27.74 0.15 -3.87
CA GLU A 240 28.44 0.09 -5.15
C GLU A 240 27.50 -0.22 -6.34
N LEU A 241 26.37 -0.91 -6.07
CA LEU A 241 25.35 -1.18 -7.07
C LEU A 241 24.37 -0.02 -7.21
N VAL A 242 23.96 0.61 -6.10
CA VAL A 242 22.88 1.59 -6.05
C VAL A 242 23.35 2.97 -6.49
N GLU A 243 24.46 3.47 -5.92
CA GLU A 243 24.92 4.83 -6.16
C GLU A 243 25.17 5.18 -7.62
N PRO A 244 25.89 4.39 -8.42
CA PRO A 244 26.19 4.74 -9.81
C PRO A 244 24.92 4.91 -10.66
N ILE A 245 23.87 4.13 -10.36
CA ILE A 245 22.61 4.17 -11.09
C ILE A 245 21.81 5.41 -10.72
N LEU A 246 21.71 5.69 -9.42
CA LEU A 246 21.03 6.89 -8.95
C LEU A 246 21.73 8.15 -9.43
N GLU A 247 23.07 8.17 -9.44
CA GLU A 247 23.84 9.30 -9.99
C GLU A 247 23.65 9.46 -11.50
N CYS A 248 23.66 8.37 -12.26
CA CYS A 248 23.44 8.40 -13.69
C CYS A 248 22.07 9.01 -14.03
N LEU A 249 21.01 8.56 -13.35
CA LEU A 249 19.67 9.09 -13.52
C LEU A 249 19.60 10.57 -13.08
N LEU A 250 20.23 10.91 -11.97
CA LEU A 250 20.24 12.28 -11.48
C LEU A 250 20.93 13.24 -12.49
N ARG A 251 22.07 12.83 -13.05
CA ARG A 251 22.78 13.58 -14.10
C ARG A 251 21.90 13.74 -15.35
N LEU A 252 21.23 12.66 -15.79
CA LEU A 252 20.33 12.69 -16.93
C LEU A 252 19.20 13.70 -16.73
N PHE A 253 18.45 13.60 -15.61
CA PHE A 253 17.35 14.51 -15.34
C PHE A 253 17.81 15.96 -15.12
N SER A 254 18.96 16.16 -14.48
CA SER A 254 19.54 17.49 -14.31
C SER A 254 19.92 18.13 -15.65
N LEU A 255 20.45 17.36 -16.59
CA LEU A 255 20.75 17.85 -17.95
C LEU A 255 19.47 18.22 -18.71
N LEU A 256 18.41 17.37 -18.62
CA LEU A 256 17.14 17.64 -19.27
C LEU A 256 16.50 18.94 -18.74
N GLU A 257 16.58 19.19 -17.43
CA GLU A 257 16.14 20.44 -16.83
C GLU A 257 16.98 21.65 -17.28
N LEU A 258 18.32 21.49 -17.34
CA LEU A 258 19.22 22.59 -17.75
C LEU A 258 19.02 23.02 -19.20
N VAL A 259 18.70 22.11 -20.10
CA VAL A 259 18.48 22.41 -21.51
C VAL A 259 17.01 22.71 -21.83
N ASP A 260 16.16 22.77 -20.82
CA ASP A 260 14.71 23.04 -20.94
C ASP A 260 14.01 22.13 -21.96
N VAL A 261 14.52 20.92 -22.13
CA VAL A 261 13.90 19.88 -22.95
C VAL A 261 12.86 19.17 -22.12
N GLY A 262 11.60 19.55 -22.31
CA GLY A 262 10.48 18.86 -21.66
C GLY A 262 10.50 17.36 -21.98
N TYR A 263 10.45 16.53 -20.94
CA TYR A 263 10.28 15.08 -21.07
C TYR A 263 8.90 14.68 -20.56
N SER A 264 8.12 14.02 -21.42
CA SER A 264 6.82 13.54 -21.00
C SER A 264 6.92 12.16 -20.35
N SER A 265 6.03 11.88 -19.39
CA SER A 265 5.88 10.54 -18.81
C SER A 265 5.64 9.45 -19.87
N LYS A 266 5.03 9.80 -21.00
CA LYS A 266 4.79 8.87 -22.11
C LYS A 266 6.11 8.44 -22.77
N TYR A 267 6.99 9.36 -23.10
CA TYR A 267 8.29 9.05 -23.71
C TYR A 267 9.17 8.27 -22.75
N PHE A 268 9.19 8.63 -21.47
CA PHE A 268 9.95 7.91 -20.48
C PHE A 268 9.47 6.47 -20.32
N LYS A 269 8.15 6.24 -20.29
CA LYS A 269 7.59 4.87 -20.26
C LYS A 269 7.91 4.10 -21.53
N THR A 270 7.86 4.73 -22.72
CA THR A 270 8.24 4.10 -23.98
C THR A 270 9.69 3.60 -23.92
N PHE A 271 10.57 4.43 -23.41
CA PHE A 271 11.98 4.04 -23.19
C PHE A 271 12.10 2.87 -22.22
N LEU A 272 11.41 2.94 -21.06
CA LEU A 272 11.45 1.88 -20.04
C LEU A 272 10.97 0.52 -20.55
N PHE A 273 9.99 0.49 -21.45
CA PHE A 273 9.49 -0.76 -22.03
C PHE A 273 10.31 -1.22 -23.25
N GLY A 274 11.20 -0.38 -23.77
CA GLY A 274 12.05 -0.70 -24.92
C GLY A 274 13.42 -1.28 -24.54
N VAL A 275 13.79 -1.17 -23.27
CA VAL A 275 15.06 -1.67 -22.70
C VAL A 275 14.82 -2.98 -21.96
#